data_20c42f331023fe47a86acd412cf1c38c
#
_entry.id   20c42f331023fe47a86acd412cf1c38c
#
_cell.length_a   1.000
_cell.length_b   1.000
_cell.length_c   1.000
_cell.angle_alpha   90.00
_cell.angle_beta   90.00
_cell.angle_gamma   90.00
#
_symmetry.space_group_name_H-M   'P 1'
#
loop_
_entity.id
_entity.type
_entity.pdbx_description
1 polymer ?
#
loop_
_entity_poly.entity_id
_entity_poly.type
_entity_poly.pdbx_seq_one_letter_code
_entity_poly.pdbx_strand_id
1 'polypeptide(L)'
;MTTTTPPNAADSDPKSLAWMTGFPPAPDKAVTFADGSFRKFPQLRWAWSNIRQLVPTINVWRGAGPASVLPRAEQDLGKVKATTMDGRAITFDEALALTYADGIVVLHRGRVVFERYFGALLPHKQHIAMSVTKSFTGTLAGMLVAEGKIDPAAPVTTYVPELAKSGFGDATVAQVMDMTTGIRYTEVYTDPNSDVWAMRRANGMAPPEPGVPPPSLLEYLTTMPKLGAHGEVFTYRTVNTDVLAWIIRRVSGQPLSELLSTRIWQPMGAEEDAHYTVDRLGIESGGGGLNTTTRDLARFGEVMRNRGQFNGHQIVPASVVDDIARGADPKKFAPAGYPTLPGWSYRNQWWVSHNEDGVYMARGIHGQSIYVNPRCEVVIARYASHHAAGNVNNDPVTLPAFTAVSRALRG
;
A
#
# COMPACT_ATOMS: atom_id res chain seq x y z
N MET A 1 13.88 -9.65 29.05
CA MET A 1 13.70 -8.31 28.44
C MET A 1 12.31 -7.82 28.85
N THR A 2 12.25 -6.77 29.69
CA THR A 2 10.98 -6.13 30.04
C THR A 2 10.39 -5.53 28.77
N THR A 3 9.31 -6.10 28.27
CA THR A 3 8.53 -5.54 27.15
C THR A 3 7.85 -4.27 27.66
N THR A 4 8.51 -3.11 27.52
CA THR A 4 7.84 -1.83 27.77
C THR A 4 6.74 -1.65 26.72
N THR A 5 5.51 -1.43 27.18
CA THR A 5 4.39 -1.10 26.28
C THR A 5 4.77 0.13 25.43
N PRO A 6 4.59 0.08 24.10
CA PRO A 6 4.90 1.25 23.27
C PRO A 6 4.07 2.46 23.71
N PRO A 7 4.63 3.68 23.67
CA PRO A 7 3.88 4.89 23.96
C PRO A 7 2.67 5.01 23.01
N ASN A 8 1.54 5.52 23.52
CA ASN A 8 0.32 5.72 22.75
C ASN A 8 0.49 6.78 21.66
N ALA A 9 -0.57 7.03 20.87
CA ALA A 9 -0.50 7.96 19.75
C ALA A 9 -0.17 9.40 20.17
N ALA A 10 -0.64 9.86 21.31
CA ALA A 10 -0.36 11.21 21.82
C ALA A 10 1.08 11.33 22.34
N ASP A 11 1.53 10.36 23.15
CA ASP A 11 2.88 10.35 23.75
C ASP A 11 3.99 10.10 22.69
N SER A 12 3.64 9.55 21.54
CA SER A 12 4.54 9.31 20.38
C SER A 12 4.39 10.34 19.26
N ASP A 13 3.63 11.42 19.48
CA ASP A 13 3.43 12.46 18.47
C ASP A 13 4.76 13.11 18.07
N PRO A 14 5.10 13.18 16.77
CA PRO A 14 6.35 13.74 16.29
C PRO A 14 6.61 15.19 16.69
N LYS A 15 5.56 16.00 16.80
CA LYS A 15 5.66 17.41 17.19
C LYS A 15 5.97 17.51 18.68
N SER A 16 5.28 16.73 19.52
CA SER A 16 5.52 16.68 20.97
C SER A 16 6.93 16.19 21.31
N LEU A 17 7.45 15.23 20.51
CA LEU A 17 8.79 14.68 20.65
C LEU A 17 9.87 15.54 19.97
N ALA A 18 9.48 16.61 19.24
CA ALA A 18 10.36 17.55 18.54
C ALA A 18 11.33 16.86 17.54
N TRP A 19 10.90 15.77 16.87
CA TRP A 19 11.71 15.13 15.84
C TRP A 19 12.03 16.10 14.70
N MET A 20 13.31 16.16 14.32
CA MET A 20 13.83 17.00 13.23
C MET A 20 13.53 18.50 13.39
N THR A 21 13.44 18.99 14.62
CA THR A 21 13.24 20.40 14.94
C THR A 21 14.60 21.09 15.19
N GLY A 22 14.81 22.25 14.58
CA GLY A 22 16.04 23.03 14.70
C GLY A 22 16.97 22.90 13.47
N PHE A 23 18.00 23.77 13.38
CA PHE A 23 18.95 23.84 12.27
C PHE A 23 20.39 23.94 12.79
N PRO A 24 21.10 22.79 12.94
CA PRO A 24 20.63 21.41 12.77
C PRO A 24 19.72 20.98 13.93
N PRO A 25 18.95 19.89 13.77
CA PRO A 25 18.26 19.29 14.92
C PRO A 25 19.28 18.76 15.94
N ALA A 26 18.88 18.69 17.21
CA ALA A 26 19.72 18.06 18.23
C ALA A 26 20.02 16.60 17.84
N PRO A 27 21.23 16.07 18.15
CA PRO A 27 21.62 14.72 17.70
C PRO A 27 20.65 13.60 18.13
N ASP A 28 20.07 13.69 19.32
CA ASP A 28 19.08 12.74 19.83
C ASP A 28 17.68 12.92 19.24
N LYS A 29 17.46 14.00 18.48
CA LYS A 29 16.23 14.32 17.74
C LYS A 29 16.36 14.16 16.24
N ALA A 30 17.52 13.81 15.75
CA ALA A 30 17.76 13.56 14.33
C ALA A 30 17.18 12.20 13.91
N VAL A 31 16.50 12.19 12.77
CA VAL A 31 15.98 10.97 12.12
C VAL A 31 16.72 10.82 10.80
N THR A 32 17.46 9.73 10.63
CA THR A 32 18.31 9.55 9.44
C THR A 32 18.11 8.19 8.78
N PHE A 33 18.50 8.11 7.51
CA PHE A 33 18.53 6.85 6.78
C PHE A 33 19.73 5.99 7.23
N ALA A 34 20.89 6.61 7.44
CA ALA A 34 22.17 5.92 7.65
C ALA A 34 22.18 5.00 8.88
N ASP A 35 21.57 5.44 10.00
CA ASP A 35 21.47 4.67 11.25
C ASP A 35 20.19 3.82 11.33
N GLY A 36 19.33 3.90 10.30
CA GLY A 36 18.05 3.20 10.25
C GLY A 36 17.00 3.71 11.23
N SER A 37 17.22 4.87 11.89
CA SER A 37 16.27 5.44 12.86
C SER A 37 14.91 5.75 12.23
N PHE A 38 14.87 6.13 10.95
CA PHE A 38 13.65 6.41 10.21
C PHE A 38 12.61 5.26 10.21
N ARG A 39 13.03 4.03 10.53
CA ARG A 39 12.17 2.83 10.61
C ARG A 39 11.83 2.43 12.05
N LYS A 40 12.44 3.07 13.04
CA LYS A 40 12.21 2.77 14.45
C LYS A 40 11.01 3.57 14.97
N PHE A 41 10.20 2.95 15.82
CA PHE A 41 9.16 3.68 16.53
C PHE A 41 9.77 4.36 17.78
N PRO A 42 9.44 5.63 18.05
CA PRO A 42 8.43 6.49 17.42
C PRO A 42 8.90 7.34 16.23
N GLN A 43 10.17 7.33 15.84
CA GLN A 43 10.74 8.16 14.75
C GLN A 43 10.03 7.95 13.40
N LEU A 44 9.58 6.72 13.12
CA LEU A 44 8.85 6.40 11.88
C LEU A 44 7.59 7.24 11.69
N ARG A 45 6.97 7.74 12.77
CA ARG A 45 5.80 8.63 12.70
C ARG A 45 6.11 9.99 12.06
N TRP A 46 7.34 10.46 12.18
CA TRP A 46 7.82 11.63 11.45
C TRP A 46 8.28 11.23 10.04
N ALA A 47 9.07 10.16 9.96
CA ALA A 47 9.80 9.79 8.74
C ALA A 47 8.87 9.50 7.56
N TRP A 48 7.73 8.85 7.79
CA TRP A 48 6.88 8.39 6.70
C TRP A 48 6.09 9.48 6.00
N SER A 49 5.95 10.63 6.61
CA SER A 49 5.49 11.86 5.96
C SER A 49 6.65 12.70 5.39
N ASN A 50 7.90 12.21 5.45
CA ASN A 50 9.09 12.95 5.04
C ASN A 50 10.12 12.08 4.29
N ILE A 51 9.68 11.04 3.59
CA ILE A 51 10.53 10.06 2.89
C ILE A 51 11.51 10.71 1.92
N ARG A 52 11.09 11.77 1.20
CA ARG A 52 11.96 12.51 0.26
C ARG A 52 13.20 13.13 0.89
N GLN A 53 13.19 13.33 2.21
CA GLN A 53 14.36 13.85 2.94
C GLN A 53 15.35 12.74 3.34
N LEU A 54 14.98 11.48 3.13
CA LEU A 54 15.70 10.33 3.68
C LEU A 54 16.28 9.40 2.61
N VAL A 55 15.55 9.23 1.48
CA VAL A 55 15.92 8.30 0.42
C VAL A 55 15.70 8.90 -0.97
N PRO A 56 16.42 8.42 -2.01
CA PRO A 56 16.18 8.81 -3.39
C PRO A 56 14.76 8.51 -3.84
N THR A 57 14.18 9.43 -4.61
CA THR A 57 12.81 9.28 -5.14
C THR A 57 12.71 9.78 -6.57
N ILE A 58 11.73 9.25 -7.32
CA ILE A 58 11.33 9.75 -8.63
C ILE A 58 9.89 10.26 -8.59
N ASN A 59 9.63 11.37 -9.28
CA ASN A 59 8.33 12.04 -9.25
C ASN A 59 7.28 11.29 -10.10
N VAL A 60 6.03 11.34 -9.64
CA VAL A 60 4.82 11.02 -10.41
C VAL A 60 4.07 12.32 -10.61
N TRP A 61 4.22 12.91 -11.77
CA TRP A 61 3.65 14.22 -12.07
C TRP A 61 2.12 14.17 -12.16
N ARG A 62 1.47 15.13 -11.50
CA ARG A 62 0.01 15.24 -11.49
C ARG A 62 -0.60 15.84 -12.76
N GLY A 63 0.24 16.31 -13.69
CA GLY A 63 -0.20 17.05 -14.88
C GLY A 63 -0.41 18.53 -14.61
N ALA A 64 -0.59 19.29 -15.68
CA ALA A 64 -0.85 20.74 -15.63
C ALA A 64 -2.33 21.07 -15.45
N GLY A 65 -3.21 20.06 -15.51
CA GLY A 65 -4.66 20.26 -15.37
C GLY A 65 -5.08 20.64 -13.95
N PRO A 66 -6.33 21.13 -13.79
CA PRO A 66 -6.87 21.42 -12.45
C PRO A 66 -7.03 20.13 -11.65
N ALA A 67 -6.89 20.20 -10.33
CA ALA A 67 -7.26 19.11 -9.45
C ALA A 67 -8.77 18.84 -9.54
N SER A 68 -9.16 17.56 -9.54
CA SER A 68 -10.57 17.22 -9.47
C SER A 68 -11.15 17.59 -8.11
N VAL A 69 -12.33 18.20 -8.14
CA VAL A 69 -12.99 18.64 -6.91
C VAL A 69 -13.52 17.43 -6.15
N LEU A 70 -13.20 17.35 -4.87
CA LEU A 70 -13.87 16.48 -3.90
C LEU A 70 -14.88 17.34 -3.11
N PRO A 71 -16.17 17.33 -3.47
CA PRO A 71 -17.16 18.15 -2.76
C PRO A 71 -17.24 17.74 -1.29
N ARG A 72 -17.49 18.70 -0.41
CA ARG A 72 -17.58 18.44 1.04
C ARG A 72 -19.04 18.28 1.48
N ALA A 73 -19.26 17.36 2.43
CA ALA A 73 -20.53 17.12 3.11
C ALA A 73 -20.24 16.56 4.50
N GLU A 74 -19.51 17.31 5.30
CA GLU A 74 -18.95 16.88 6.59
C GLU A 74 -20.01 16.36 7.55
N GLN A 75 -19.66 15.26 8.25
CA GLN A 75 -20.47 14.60 9.25
C GLN A 75 -19.62 14.31 10.50
N ASP A 76 -20.25 14.25 11.66
CA ASP A 76 -19.59 13.91 12.93
C ASP A 76 -19.41 12.39 13.07
N LEU A 77 -18.54 11.82 12.22
CA LEU A 77 -18.27 10.40 12.25
C LEU A 77 -17.38 9.97 13.42
N GLY A 78 -16.67 10.88 14.06
CA GLY A 78 -15.78 10.56 15.19
C GLY A 78 -16.48 9.84 16.33
N LYS A 79 -17.78 10.09 16.53
CA LYS A 79 -18.61 9.49 17.57
C LYS A 79 -19.28 8.16 17.17
N VAL A 80 -19.13 7.72 15.92
CA VAL A 80 -19.67 6.42 15.48
C VAL A 80 -19.11 5.31 16.34
N LYS A 81 -20.00 4.53 16.94
CA LYS A 81 -19.61 3.40 17.81
C LYS A 81 -19.31 2.15 16.99
N ALA A 82 -18.25 1.47 17.35
CA ALA A 82 -17.85 0.17 16.83
C ALA A 82 -17.55 -0.79 17.97
N THR A 83 -17.67 -2.08 17.70
CA THR A 83 -17.22 -3.13 18.62
C THR A 83 -16.00 -3.80 18.00
N THR A 84 -14.86 -3.76 18.67
CA THR A 84 -13.63 -4.41 18.23
C THR A 84 -13.79 -5.94 18.14
N MET A 85 -12.89 -6.65 17.47
CA MET A 85 -12.98 -8.12 17.38
C MET A 85 -12.84 -8.81 18.75
N ASP A 86 -12.24 -8.15 19.73
CA ASP A 86 -12.15 -8.63 21.13
C ASP A 86 -13.32 -8.18 22.02
N GLY A 87 -14.37 -7.57 21.41
CA GLY A 87 -15.62 -7.23 22.09
C GLY A 87 -15.65 -5.87 22.80
N ARG A 88 -14.62 -5.04 22.73
CA ARG A 88 -14.62 -3.69 23.33
C ARG A 88 -15.45 -2.72 22.50
N ALA A 89 -16.29 -1.93 23.18
CA ALA A 89 -16.96 -0.81 22.55
C ALA A 89 -16.02 0.39 22.47
N ILE A 90 -15.89 0.97 21.30
CA ILE A 90 -15.05 2.14 21.02
C ILE A 90 -15.77 3.10 20.06
N THR A 91 -15.35 4.35 20.03
CA THR A 91 -15.73 5.32 19.00
C THR A 91 -14.75 5.27 17.83
N PHE A 92 -15.13 5.88 16.69
CA PHE A 92 -14.22 5.98 15.54
C PHE A 92 -12.98 6.82 15.86
N ASP A 93 -13.10 7.92 16.63
CA ASP A 93 -11.96 8.71 17.08
C ASP A 93 -11.00 7.90 17.96
N GLU A 94 -11.53 7.08 18.86
CA GLU A 94 -10.70 6.15 19.65
C GLU A 94 -10.01 5.09 18.77
N ALA A 95 -10.72 4.57 17.75
CA ALA A 95 -10.11 3.64 16.80
C ALA A 95 -8.93 4.26 16.05
N LEU A 96 -9.04 5.54 15.62
CA LEU A 96 -7.96 6.27 14.97
C LEU A 96 -6.75 6.44 15.90
N ALA A 97 -6.98 6.80 17.16
CA ALA A 97 -5.92 6.95 18.17
C ALA A 97 -5.24 5.61 18.47
N LEU A 98 -6.02 4.56 18.75
CA LEU A 98 -5.52 3.21 19.09
C LEU A 98 -4.66 2.61 17.96
N THR A 99 -4.89 3.01 16.73
CA THR A 99 -4.21 2.47 15.55
C THR A 99 -3.25 3.47 14.91
N TYR A 100 -2.85 4.52 15.63
CA TYR A 100 -1.84 5.52 15.25
C TYR A 100 -2.11 6.11 13.86
N ALA A 101 -3.34 6.52 13.60
CA ALA A 101 -3.68 7.20 12.34
C ALA A 101 -2.85 8.49 12.20
N ASP A 102 -2.33 8.73 10.99
CA ASP A 102 -1.65 9.97 10.61
C ASP A 102 -2.51 10.82 9.68
N GLY A 103 -3.34 10.20 8.85
CA GLY A 103 -4.31 10.88 8.02
C GLY A 103 -5.45 9.96 7.60
N ILE A 104 -6.65 10.51 7.53
CA ILE A 104 -7.82 9.78 7.08
C ILE A 104 -8.75 10.71 6.29
N VAL A 105 -9.25 10.18 5.17
CA VAL A 105 -10.31 10.79 4.36
C VAL A 105 -11.39 9.75 4.13
N VAL A 106 -12.62 10.07 4.47
CA VAL A 106 -13.80 9.25 4.19
C VAL A 106 -14.62 9.93 3.11
N LEU A 107 -14.83 9.22 2.00
CA LEU A 107 -15.75 9.64 0.96
C LEU A 107 -17.05 8.82 1.07
N HIS A 108 -18.17 9.48 0.93
CA HIS A 108 -19.49 8.86 0.73
C HIS A 108 -20.12 9.47 -0.53
N ARG A 109 -20.42 8.64 -1.51
CA ARG A 109 -20.96 9.08 -2.82
C ARG A 109 -20.08 10.14 -3.47
N GLY A 110 -18.78 9.98 -3.41
CA GLY A 110 -17.79 10.91 -3.98
C GLY A 110 -17.60 12.23 -3.21
N ARG A 111 -18.22 12.39 -2.04
CA ARG A 111 -18.13 13.61 -1.22
C ARG A 111 -17.31 13.34 0.03
N VAL A 112 -16.43 14.27 0.40
CA VAL A 112 -15.69 14.20 1.67
C VAL A 112 -16.67 14.42 2.81
N VAL A 113 -16.89 13.36 3.62
CA VAL A 113 -17.76 13.41 4.80
C VAL A 113 -16.97 13.47 6.10
N PHE A 114 -15.69 13.09 6.08
CA PHE A 114 -14.80 13.17 7.24
C PHE A 114 -13.35 13.25 6.79
N GLU A 115 -12.58 14.12 7.41
CA GLU A 115 -11.16 14.31 7.11
C GLU A 115 -10.41 14.75 8.37
N ARG A 116 -9.31 14.06 8.73
CA ARG A 116 -8.45 14.38 9.88
C ARG A 116 -7.00 14.08 9.56
N TYR A 117 -6.09 14.84 10.17
CA TYR A 117 -4.64 14.70 10.07
C TYR A 117 -4.01 14.80 11.45
N PHE A 118 -2.98 14.00 11.70
CA PHE A 118 -2.30 13.89 12.98
C PHE A 118 -0.77 13.91 12.78
N GLY A 119 -0.04 14.22 13.85
CA GLY A 119 1.41 14.17 13.86
C GLY A 119 2.06 15.06 12.80
N ALA A 120 2.92 14.47 11.99
CA ALA A 120 3.69 15.17 10.95
C ALA A 120 2.95 15.31 9.61
N LEU A 121 1.84 14.58 9.41
CA LEU A 121 1.09 14.59 8.16
C LEU A 121 0.20 15.85 8.07
N LEU A 122 0.15 16.43 6.87
CA LEU A 122 -0.69 17.59 6.51
C LEU A 122 -1.45 17.25 5.21
N PRO A 123 -2.54 17.96 4.87
CA PRO A 123 -3.35 17.67 3.68
C PRO A 123 -2.55 17.59 2.37
N HIS A 124 -1.56 18.46 2.19
CA HIS A 124 -0.71 18.54 0.98
C HIS A 124 0.56 17.68 1.05
N LYS A 125 0.83 17.02 2.19
CA LYS A 125 2.02 16.19 2.35
C LYS A 125 1.77 14.76 1.87
N GLN A 126 2.75 14.21 1.18
CA GLN A 126 2.78 12.80 0.85
C GLN A 126 3.18 11.98 2.08
N HIS A 127 2.65 10.79 2.16
CA HIS A 127 3.00 9.76 3.13
C HIS A 127 3.30 8.47 2.37
N ILE A 128 4.23 7.66 2.86
CA ILE A 128 4.52 6.38 2.23
C ILE A 128 3.33 5.42 2.32
N ALA A 129 2.91 4.90 1.17
CA ALA A 129 1.74 4.02 1.06
C ALA A 129 2.05 2.55 1.43
N MET A 130 3.34 2.21 1.61
CA MET A 130 3.77 0.84 1.84
C MET A 130 3.13 -0.10 0.81
N SER A 131 2.60 -1.23 1.21
CA SER A 131 2.04 -2.23 0.28
C SER A 131 0.73 -1.82 -0.39
N VAL A 132 0.11 -0.69 -0.05
CA VAL A 132 -0.96 -0.10 -0.87
C VAL A 132 -0.46 0.20 -2.29
N THR A 133 0.84 0.47 -2.45
CA THR A 133 1.54 0.59 -3.75
C THR A 133 1.22 -0.59 -4.69
N LYS A 134 1.14 -1.80 -4.14
CA LYS A 134 0.88 -3.03 -4.92
C LYS A 134 -0.43 -2.95 -5.69
N SER A 135 -1.44 -2.36 -5.09
CA SER A 135 -2.75 -2.23 -5.73
C SER A 135 -2.74 -1.26 -6.92
N PHE A 136 -1.91 -0.22 -6.88
CA PHE A 136 -1.66 0.62 -8.06
C PHE A 136 -0.93 -0.16 -9.16
N THR A 137 0.12 -0.90 -8.80
CA THR A 137 0.88 -1.75 -9.74
C THR A 137 -0.01 -2.83 -10.36
N GLY A 138 -0.84 -3.50 -9.55
CA GLY A 138 -1.79 -4.51 -10.03
C GLY A 138 -2.87 -3.93 -10.93
N THR A 139 -3.37 -2.72 -10.62
CA THR A 139 -4.34 -2.02 -11.48
C THR A 139 -3.73 -1.66 -12.84
N LEU A 140 -2.49 -1.13 -12.87
CA LEU A 140 -1.77 -0.86 -14.12
C LEU A 140 -1.54 -2.14 -14.94
N ALA A 141 -1.16 -3.25 -14.29
CA ALA A 141 -1.04 -4.54 -14.97
C ALA A 141 -2.37 -5.00 -15.55
N GLY A 142 -3.47 -4.90 -14.77
CA GLY A 142 -4.81 -5.23 -15.23
C GLY A 142 -5.25 -4.40 -16.44
N MET A 143 -4.90 -3.11 -16.49
CA MET A 143 -5.14 -2.26 -17.66
C MET A 143 -4.39 -2.76 -18.91
N LEU A 144 -3.12 -3.15 -18.76
CA LEU A 144 -2.33 -3.71 -19.87
C LEU A 144 -2.84 -5.08 -20.30
N VAL A 145 -3.38 -5.88 -19.40
CA VAL A 145 -4.09 -7.14 -19.73
C VAL A 145 -5.36 -6.85 -20.52
N ALA A 146 -6.18 -5.89 -20.08
CA ALA A 146 -7.40 -5.51 -20.80
C ALA A 146 -7.12 -4.94 -22.20
N GLU A 147 -5.94 -4.36 -22.42
CA GLU A 147 -5.46 -3.89 -23.72
C GLU A 147 -4.85 -4.99 -24.58
N GLY A 148 -4.78 -6.23 -24.11
CA GLY A 148 -4.14 -7.35 -24.80
C GLY A 148 -2.61 -7.26 -24.90
N LYS A 149 -1.98 -6.36 -24.15
CA LYS A 149 -0.52 -6.17 -24.13
C LYS A 149 0.18 -7.16 -23.21
N ILE A 150 -0.50 -7.65 -22.19
CA ILE A 150 -0.04 -8.69 -21.29
C ILE A 150 -1.03 -9.86 -21.38
N ASP A 151 -0.54 -11.04 -21.70
CA ASP A 151 -1.28 -12.29 -21.52
C ASP A 151 -1.05 -12.82 -20.09
N PRO A 152 -2.08 -12.85 -19.23
CA PRO A 152 -1.92 -13.35 -17.87
C PRO A 152 -1.59 -14.84 -17.80
N ALA A 153 -1.87 -15.62 -18.85
CA ALA A 153 -1.52 -17.04 -18.94
C ALA A 153 -0.08 -17.29 -19.39
N ALA A 154 0.56 -16.30 -19.98
CA ALA A 154 1.94 -16.41 -20.46
C ALA A 154 2.93 -16.58 -19.28
N PRO A 155 4.01 -17.34 -19.46
CA PRO A 155 5.12 -17.36 -18.52
C PRO A 155 5.73 -15.95 -18.35
N VAL A 156 6.17 -15.65 -17.13
CA VAL A 156 6.88 -14.39 -16.80
C VAL A 156 8.06 -14.16 -17.75
N THR A 157 8.76 -15.23 -18.13
CA THR A 157 9.92 -15.18 -19.03
C THR A 157 9.63 -14.73 -20.44
N THR A 158 8.36 -14.73 -20.87
CA THR A 158 7.94 -14.10 -22.13
C THR A 158 8.26 -12.60 -22.14
N TYR A 159 8.14 -11.95 -21.01
CA TYR A 159 8.35 -10.50 -20.83
C TYR A 159 9.70 -10.18 -20.22
N VAL A 160 10.20 -11.03 -19.33
CA VAL A 160 11.43 -10.86 -18.54
C VAL A 160 12.27 -12.15 -18.62
N PRO A 161 12.97 -12.41 -19.76
CA PRO A 161 13.77 -13.63 -19.95
C PRO A 161 14.90 -13.78 -18.92
N GLU A 162 15.34 -12.69 -18.30
CA GLU A 162 16.36 -12.71 -17.24
C GLU A 162 15.95 -13.54 -16.02
N LEU A 163 14.66 -13.75 -15.82
CA LEU A 163 14.11 -14.55 -14.72
C LEU A 163 14.10 -16.06 -15.01
N ALA A 164 14.56 -16.52 -16.18
CA ALA A 164 14.48 -17.92 -16.61
C ALA A 164 15.16 -18.90 -15.64
N LYS A 165 16.23 -18.48 -14.94
CA LYS A 165 16.96 -19.31 -13.97
C LYS A 165 16.52 -19.06 -12.52
N SER A 166 15.57 -18.17 -12.28
CA SER A 166 15.02 -17.89 -10.95
C SER A 166 13.81 -18.76 -10.65
N GLY A 167 13.30 -18.70 -9.42
CA GLY A 167 12.06 -19.35 -9.03
C GLY A 167 10.82 -18.86 -9.80
N PHE A 168 10.91 -17.76 -10.53
CA PHE A 168 9.84 -17.24 -11.40
C PHE A 168 9.87 -17.80 -12.82
N GLY A 169 10.88 -18.60 -13.19
CA GLY A 169 11.14 -19.02 -14.57
C GLY A 169 9.97 -19.71 -15.28
N ASP A 170 9.15 -20.44 -14.56
CA ASP A 170 7.96 -21.15 -15.05
C ASP A 170 6.64 -20.62 -14.45
N ALA A 171 6.68 -19.51 -13.71
CA ALA A 171 5.48 -18.86 -13.20
C ALA A 171 4.74 -18.12 -14.32
N THR A 172 3.41 -18.15 -14.31
CA THR A 172 2.59 -17.28 -15.18
C THR A 172 2.44 -15.89 -14.57
N VAL A 173 2.12 -14.89 -15.41
CA VAL A 173 1.84 -13.54 -14.96
C VAL A 173 0.65 -13.52 -13.99
N ALA A 174 -0.41 -14.31 -14.23
CA ALA A 174 -1.55 -14.41 -13.32
C ALA A 174 -1.14 -14.91 -11.93
N GLN A 175 -0.23 -15.89 -11.84
CA GLN A 175 0.27 -16.41 -10.56
C GLN A 175 1.07 -15.33 -9.80
N VAL A 176 1.81 -14.48 -10.51
CA VAL A 176 2.50 -13.31 -9.92
C VAL A 176 1.48 -12.27 -9.45
N MET A 177 0.47 -11.95 -10.27
CA MET A 177 -0.59 -10.98 -9.92
C MET A 177 -1.37 -11.40 -8.68
N ASP A 178 -1.67 -12.68 -8.54
CA ASP A 178 -2.47 -13.25 -7.43
C ASP A 178 -1.61 -13.77 -6.26
N MET A 179 -0.28 -13.57 -6.30
CA MET A 179 0.68 -14.04 -5.29
C MET A 179 0.56 -15.55 -4.96
N THR A 180 0.36 -16.37 -6.01
CA THR A 180 0.31 -17.83 -5.87
C THR A 180 1.60 -18.49 -6.38
N THR A 181 2.72 -17.77 -6.36
CA THR A 181 4.02 -18.31 -6.79
C THR A 181 4.67 -19.16 -5.71
N GLY A 182 5.24 -20.30 -6.11
CA GLY A 182 5.97 -21.21 -5.23
C GLY A 182 7.46 -20.85 -5.13
N ILE A 183 7.79 -19.62 -4.77
CA ILE A 183 9.17 -19.16 -4.55
C ILE A 183 9.55 -19.21 -3.06
N ARG A 184 10.84 -19.37 -2.75
CA ARG A 184 11.34 -19.23 -1.38
C ARG A 184 11.66 -17.77 -1.10
N TYR A 185 10.90 -17.17 -0.23
CA TYR A 185 11.07 -15.79 0.23
C TYR A 185 10.33 -15.59 1.55
N THR A 186 11.02 -15.10 2.56
CA THR A 186 10.46 -14.80 3.87
C THR A 186 10.20 -13.32 4.03
N GLU A 187 9.02 -12.96 4.61
CA GLU A 187 8.63 -11.57 4.82
C GLU A 187 8.21 -11.35 6.29
N VAL A 188 9.13 -11.69 7.21
CA VAL A 188 8.96 -11.52 8.66
C VAL A 188 9.72 -10.27 9.11
N TYR A 189 9.02 -9.18 9.35
CA TYR A 189 9.62 -7.88 9.66
C TYR A 189 10.32 -7.80 11.02
N THR A 190 10.03 -8.73 11.93
CA THR A 190 10.66 -8.83 13.26
C THR A 190 11.90 -9.72 13.27
N ASP A 191 12.14 -10.48 12.19
CA ASP A 191 13.32 -11.32 12.04
C ASP A 191 14.36 -10.62 11.16
N PRO A 192 15.54 -10.23 11.70
CA PRO A 192 16.59 -9.56 10.94
C PRO A 192 17.19 -10.42 9.81
N ASN A 193 17.03 -11.74 9.86
CA ASN A 193 17.50 -12.68 8.85
C ASN A 193 16.47 -12.94 7.73
N SER A 194 15.28 -12.36 7.82
CA SER A 194 14.25 -12.52 6.80
C SER A 194 14.68 -11.89 5.46
N ASP A 195 14.34 -12.56 4.36
CA ASP A 195 14.69 -12.14 2.98
C ASP A 195 14.16 -10.72 2.67
N VAL A 196 13.11 -10.26 3.33
CA VAL A 196 12.58 -8.90 3.17
C VAL A 196 13.64 -7.82 3.46
N TRP A 197 14.61 -8.07 4.32
CA TRP A 197 15.65 -7.10 4.61
C TRP A 197 16.70 -7.00 3.50
N ALA A 198 17.06 -8.13 2.87
CA ALA A 198 17.91 -8.13 1.68
C ALA A 198 17.20 -7.41 0.52
N MET A 199 15.93 -7.67 0.30
CA MET A 199 15.12 -6.95 -0.69
C MET A 199 15.05 -5.45 -0.38
N ARG A 200 14.87 -5.05 0.89
CA ARG A 200 14.85 -3.63 1.28
C ARG A 200 16.20 -2.92 1.08
N ARG A 201 17.32 -3.62 1.21
CA ARG A 201 18.63 -3.08 0.81
C ARG A 201 18.72 -2.92 -0.70
N ALA A 202 18.24 -3.89 -1.46
CA ALA A 202 18.23 -3.85 -2.92
C ALA A 202 17.36 -2.73 -3.49
N ASN A 203 16.21 -2.44 -2.88
CA ASN A 203 15.29 -1.38 -3.34
C ASN A 203 15.53 0.00 -2.69
N GLY A 204 16.63 0.18 -1.94
CA GLY A 204 16.98 1.46 -1.33
C GLY A 204 16.21 1.84 -0.06
N MET A 205 15.42 0.94 0.51
CA MET A 205 14.59 1.20 1.71
C MET A 205 15.20 0.67 3.02
N ALA A 206 16.42 0.17 2.96
CA ALA A 206 17.26 -0.12 4.14
C ALA A 206 18.72 0.24 3.85
N PRO A 207 19.49 0.68 4.86
CA PRO A 207 20.91 0.92 4.71
C PRO A 207 21.62 -0.34 4.22
N PRO A 208 22.64 -0.20 3.35
CA PRO A 208 23.48 -1.33 2.93
C PRO A 208 24.24 -1.93 4.12
N GLU A 209 24.67 -3.17 3.98
CA GLU A 209 25.62 -3.75 4.91
C GLU A 209 26.99 -3.08 4.76
N PRO A 210 27.71 -2.81 5.85
CA PRO A 210 29.01 -2.16 5.78
C PRO A 210 29.96 -2.88 4.83
N GLY A 211 30.51 -2.15 3.86
CA GLY A 211 31.47 -2.69 2.89
C GLY A 211 30.87 -3.58 1.78
N VAL A 212 29.55 -3.79 1.76
CA VAL A 212 28.88 -4.60 0.74
C VAL A 212 27.88 -3.74 -0.04
N PRO A 213 28.19 -3.36 -1.30
CA PRO A 213 27.22 -2.66 -2.13
C PRO A 213 26.03 -3.59 -2.39
N PRO A 214 24.76 -3.12 -2.16
CA PRO A 214 23.61 -3.95 -2.44
C PRO A 214 23.46 -4.16 -3.96
N PRO A 215 22.88 -5.29 -4.39
CA PRO A 215 22.42 -5.44 -5.77
C PRO A 215 21.35 -4.38 -6.08
N SER A 216 21.08 -4.10 -7.35
CA SER A 216 19.86 -3.41 -7.74
C SER A 216 18.65 -4.28 -7.47
N LEU A 217 17.45 -3.69 -7.47
CA LEU A 217 16.22 -4.46 -7.28
C LEU A 217 16.06 -5.56 -8.34
N LEU A 218 16.35 -5.26 -9.61
CA LEU A 218 16.21 -6.24 -10.69
C LEU A 218 17.24 -7.38 -10.58
N GLU A 219 18.49 -7.08 -10.24
CA GLU A 219 19.51 -8.11 -9.95
C GLU A 219 19.06 -9.02 -8.80
N TYR A 220 18.51 -8.45 -7.72
CA TYR A 220 18.00 -9.22 -6.59
C TYR A 220 16.89 -10.20 -7.00
N LEU A 221 15.95 -9.76 -7.86
CA LEU A 221 14.83 -10.60 -8.30
C LEU A 221 15.29 -11.84 -9.09
N THR A 222 16.42 -11.78 -9.80
CA THR A 222 16.97 -12.94 -10.51
C THR A 222 17.51 -14.03 -9.58
N THR A 223 17.76 -13.71 -8.31
CA THR A 223 18.32 -14.65 -7.32
C THR A 223 17.26 -15.45 -6.57
N MET A 224 15.95 -15.18 -6.80
CA MET A 224 14.86 -15.83 -6.06
C MET A 224 14.82 -17.35 -6.33
N PRO A 225 14.96 -18.20 -5.29
CA PRO A 225 14.92 -19.64 -5.49
C PRO A 225 13.48 -20.13 -5.57
N LYS A 226 13.30 -21.24 -6.31
CA LYS A 226 12.02 -21.97 -6.31
C LYS A 226 11.88 -22.80 -5.03
N LEU A 227 10.65 -22.89 -4.50
CA LEU A 227 10.31 -23.71 -3.33
C LEU A 227 9.35 -24.83 -3.68
N GLY A 228 8.35 -24.59 -4.53
CA GLY A 228 7.30 -25.54 -4.85
C GLY A 228 6.56 -25.20 -6.13
N ALA A 229 5.42 -25.86 -6.35
CA ALA A 229 4.55 -25.58 -7.49
C ALA A 229 3.93 -24.17 -7.39
N HIS A 230 3.66 -23.59 -8.56
CA HIS A 230 2.93 -22.33 -8.65
C HIS A 230 1.42 -22.59 -8.76
N GLY A 231 0.60 -21.65 -8.28
CA GLY A 231 -0.85 -21.66 -8.44
C GLY A 231 -1.65 -22.41 -7.37
N GLU A 232 -0.99 -23.05 -6.41
CA GLU A 232 -1.66 -23.89 -5.40
C GLU A 232 -2.24 -23.06 -4.24
N VAL A 233 -1.40 -22.21 -3.61
CA VAL A 233 -1.77 -21.44 -2.43
C VAL A 233 -1.33 -19.98 -2.58
N PHE A 234 -2.10 -19.08 -1.98
CA PHE A 234 -1.70 -17.71 -1.80
C PHE A 234 -0.60 -17.61 -0.74
N THR A 235 0.48 -16.93 -1.09
CA THR A 235 1.51 -16.56 -0.12
C THR A 235 1.96 -15.14 -0.41
N TYR A 236 1.74 -14.25 0.55
CA TYR A 236 2.11 -12.85 0.39
C TYR A 236 3.64 -12.69 0.31
N ARG A 237 4.14 -12.19 -0.81
CA ARG A 237 5.56 -11.97 -1.08
C ARG A 237 5.74 -10.73 -1.94
N THR A 238 6.36 -9.70 -1.38
CA THR A 238 6.54 -8.39 -2.04
C THR A 238 7.25 -8.49 -3.38
N VAL A 239 8.21 -9.38 -3.52
CA VAL A 239 8.97 -9.61 -4.76
C VAL A 239 8.10 -9.98 -5.98
N ASN A 240 6.92 -10.58 -5.78
CA ASN A 240 5.95 -10.78 -6.87
C ASN A 240 5.57 -9.46 -7.54
N THR A 241 5.30 -8.44 -6.74
CA THR A 241 4.89 -7.14 -7.27
C THR A 241 6.03 -6.42 -7.98
N ASP A 242 7.26 -6.56 -7.50
CA ASP A 242 8.41 -5.96 -8.16
C ASP A 242 8.72 -6.67 -9.50
N VAL A 243 8.49 -8.00 -9.60
CA VAL A 243 8.49 -8.71 -10.88
C VAL A 243 7.37 -8.21 -11.80
N LEU A 244 6.15 -8.01 -11.28
CA LEU A 244 5.04 -7.45 -12.05
C LEU A 244 5.36 -6.05 -12.56
N ALA A 245 5.98 -5.20 -11.74
CA ALA A 245 6.46 -3.88 -12.14
C ALA A 245 7.52 -3.95 -13.25
N TRP A 246 8.41 -4.94 -13.21
CA TRP A 246 9.37 -5.19 -14.29
C TRP A 246 8.68 -5.56 -15.60
N ILE A 247 7.68 -6.47 -15.56
CA ILE A 247 6.85 -6.82 -16.73
C ILE A 247 6.17 -5.57 -17.30
N ILE A 248 5.52 -4.77 -16.46
CA ILE A 248 4.85 -3.52 -16.86
C ILE A 248 5.80 -2.59 -17.61
N ARG A 249 7.02 -2.38 -17.08
CA ARG A 249 8.04 -1.51 -17.72
C ARG A 249 8.49 -2.04 -19.07
N ARG A 250 8.70 -3.36 -19.20
CA ARG A 250 9.08 -4.00 -20.47
C ARG A 250 7.99 -3.87 -21.53
N VAL A 251 6.74 -4.07 -21.13
CA VAL A 251 5.61 -4.03 -22.07
C VAL A 251 5.24 -2.60 -22.46
N SER A 252 5.29 -1.67 -21.51
CA SER A 252 4.95 -0.26 -21.78
C SER A 252 6.09 0.56 -22.40
N GLY A 253 7.34 0.13 -22.19
CA GLY A 253 8.53 0.92 -22.53
C GLY A 253 8.73 2.16 -21.67
N GLN A 254 8.01 2.29 -20.54
CA GLN A 254 8.01 3.46 -19.66
C GLN A 254 8.39 3.11 -18.24
N PRO A 255 9.00 4.04 -17.46
CA PRO A 255 9.09 3.95 -16.03
C PRO A 255 7.70 3.80 -15.38
N LEU A 256 7.62 3.10 -14.25
CA LEU A 256 6.35 2.90 -13.54
C LEU A 256 5.73 4.24 -13.09
N SER A 257 6.57 5.18 -12.68
CA SER A 257 6.20 6.54 -12.29
C SER A 257 5.53 7.33 -13.43
N GLU A 258 6.06 7.25 -14.63
CA GLU A 258 5.50 7.91 -15.82
C GLU A 258 4.19 7.25 -16.26
N LEU A 259 4.15 5.92 -16.25
CA LEU A 259 2.93 5.18 -16.60
C LEU A 259 1.81 5.47 -15.58
N LEU A 260 2.10 5.49 -14.28
CA LEU A 260 1.13 5.88 -13.25
C LEU A 260 0.64 7.31 -13.46
N SER A 261 1.57 8.24 -13.74
CA SER A 261 1.26 9.64 -14.02
C SER A 261 0.26 9.77 -15.16
N THR A 262 0.59 9.21 -16.34
CA THR A 262 -0.20 9.41 -17.57
C THR A 262 -1.50 8.60 -17.58
N ARG A 263 -1.55 7.44 -16.93
CA ARG A 263 -2.68 6.53 -17.02
C ARG A 263 -3.71 6.69 -15.90
N ILE A 264 -3.28 7.15 -14.72
CA ILE A 264 -4.15 7.24 -13.54
C ILE A 264 -4.08 8.63 -12.91
N TRP A 265 -2.87 9.12 -12.59
CA TRP A 265 -2.70 10.29 -11.75
C TRP A 265 -3.23 11.57 -12.38
N GLN A 266 -2.85 11.82 -13.64
CA GLN A 266 -3.35 12.95 -14.42
C GLN A 266 -4.85 12.84 -14.75
N PRO A 267 -5.34 11.69 -15.31
CA PRO A 267 -6.75 11.57 -15.64
C PRO A 267 -7.69 11.67 -14.45
N MET A 268 -7.28 11.23 -13.25
CA MET A 268 -8.11 11.39 -12.04
C MET A 268 -8.06 12.83 -11.49
N GLY A 269 -7.21 13.70 -12.02
CA GLY A 269 -7.04 15.07 -11.53
C GLY A 269 -6.49 15.09 -10.11
N ALA A 270 -5.35 14.45 -9.88
CA ALA A 270 -4.68 14.45 -8.59
C ALA A 270 -4.38 15.88 -8.11
N GLU A 271 -4.47 16.10 -6.80
CA GLU A 271 -4.23 17.41 -6.18
C GLU A 271 -2.73 17.72 -6.08
N GLU A 272 -1.94 16.70 -5.78
CA GLU A 272 -0.50 16.81 -5.59
C GLU A 272 0.28 15.78 -6.42
N ASP A 273 1.53 16.07 -6.69
CA ASP A 273 2.44 15.07 -7.23
C ASP A 273 2.61 13.93 -6.23
N ALA A 274 2.71 12.70 -6.74
CA ALA A 274 3.18 11.56 -5.95
C ALA A 274 4.68 11.31 -6.23
N HIS A 275 5.27 10.33 -5.54
CA HIS A 275 6.62 9.88 -5.86
C HIS A 275 6.82 8.42 -5.46
N TYR A 276 7.74 7.75 -6.16
CA TYR A 276 8.24 6.44 -5.76
C TYR A 276 9.62 6.56 -5.12
N THR A 277 9.91 5.72 -4.12
CA THR A 277 11.29 5.43 -3.74
C THR A 277 11.95 4.58 -4.82
N VAL A 278 13.23 4.80 -5.04
CA VAL A 278 14.00 4.13 -6.09
C VAL A 278 15.25 3.48 -5.51
N ASP A 279 15.73 2.44 -6.19
CA ASP A 279 17.01 1.82 -5.91
C ASP A 279 18.20 2.65 -6.42
N ARG A 280 19.43 2.12 -6.27
CA ARG A 280 20.67 2.78 -6.73
C ARG A 280 20.75 3.05 -8.23
N LEU A 281 19.90 2.39 -9.05
CA LEU A 281 19.82 2.57 -10.50
C LEU A 281 18.58 3.35 -10.93
N GLY A 282 17.80 3.91 -9.99
CA GLY A 282 16.59 4.66 -10.28
C GLY A 282 15.37 3.78 -10.57
N ILE A 283 15.41 2.48 -10.18
CA ILE A 283 14.31 1.55 -10.36
C ILE A 283 13.28 1.74 -9.25
N GLU A 284 12.03 2.04 -9.61
CA GLU A 284 10.95 2.23 -8.63
C GLU A 284 10.61 0.93 -7.90
N SER A 285 10.41 1.01 -6.59
CA SER A 285 9.87 -0.08 -5.79
C SER A 285 8.35 -0.19 -6.01
N GLY A 286 7.96 -1.04 -6.94
CA GLY A 286 6.54 -1.30 -7.29
C GLY A 286 5.76 -1.99 -6.19
N GLY A 287 6.45 -2.64 -5.26
CA GLY A 287 5.85 -3.36 -4.14
C GLY A 287 5.59 -2.52 -2.88
N GLY A 288 6.15 -1.29 -2.76
CA GLY A 288 6.00 -0.54 -1.51
C GLY A 288 6.49 0.89 -1.50
N GLY A 289 6.96 1.42 -2.63
CA GLY A 289 7.67 2.71 -2.69
C GLY A 289 6.83 3.93 -2.99
N LEU A 290 5.54 3.80 -3.31
CA LEU A 290 4.67 4.93 -3.63
C LEU A 290 4.39 5.78 -2.40
N ASN A 291 4.42 7.10 -2.58
CA ASN A 291 4.05 8.10 -1.57
C ASN A 291 3.03 9.05 -2.18
N THR A 292 1.90 9.25 -1.48
CA THR A 292 0.81 10.11 -1.97
C THR A 292 0.19 10.91 -0.84
N THR A 293 -0.61 11.94 -1.18
CA THR A 293 -1.47 12.58 -0.20
C THR A 293 -2.65 11.67 0.16
N THR A 294 -3.26 11.89 1.31
CA THR A 294 -4.44 11.12 1.73
C THR A 294 -5.65 11.39 0.82
N ARG A 295 -5.80 12.62 0.33
CA ARG A 295 -6.89 12.97 -0.60
C ARG A 295 -6.73 12.30 -1.95
N ASP A 296 -5.51 12.22 -2.49
CA ASP A 296 -5.27 11.55 -3.77
C ASP A 296 -5.38 10.03 -3.64
N LEU A 297 -5.03 9.49 -2.48
CA LEU A 297 -5.32 8.10 -2.14
C LEU A 297 -6.84 7.82 -2.15
N ALA A 298 -7.64 8.76 -1.60
CA ALA A 298 -9.10 8.68 -1.61
C ALA A 298 -9.68 8.82 -3.03
N ARG A 299 -9.13 9.71 -3.88
CA ARG A 299 -9.51 9.81 -5.30
C ARG A 299 -9.33 8.48 -6.04
N PHE A 300 -8.18 7.85 -5.86
CA PHE A 300 -7.95 6.53 -6.45
C PHE A 300 -8.94 5.48 -5.93
N GLY A 301 -9.22 5.49 -4.62
CA GLY A 301 -10.27 4.65 -4.05
C GLY A 301 -11.65 4.88 -4.68
N GLU A 302 -11.99 6.13 -4.98
CA GLU A 302 -13.26 6.49 -5.63
C GLU A 302 -13.29 6.07 -7.11
N VAL A 303 -12.16 6.18 -7.84
CA VAL A 303 -12.01 5.58 -9.17
C VAL A 303 -12.37 4.09 -9.11
N MET A 304 -11.81 3.37 -8.15
CA MET A 304 -12.05 1.93 -8.00
C MET A 304 -13.51 1.65 -7.59
N ARG A 305 -14.09 2.40 -6.64
CA ARG A 305 -15.50 2.24 -6.22
C ARG A 305 -16.47 2.43 -7.39
N ASN A 306 -16.18 3.37 -8.27
CA ASN A 306 -17.00 3.70 -9.44
C ASN A 306 -16.64 2.90 -10.70
N ARG A 307 -16.12 1.66 -10.54
CA ARG A 307 -15.77 0.79 -11.66
C ARG A 307 -14.85 1.48 -12.67
N GLY A 308 -13.90 2.25 -12.17
CA GLY A 308 -12.88 2.94 -12.95
C GLY A 308 -13.29 4.30 -13.52
N GLN A 309 -14.50 4.76 -13.29
CA GLN A 309 -14.97 6.08 -13.72
C GLN A 309 -14.72 7.13 -12.63
N PHE A 310 -14.18 8.27 -13.02
CA PHE A 310 -14.04 9.42 -12.16
C PHE A 310 -13.88 10.69 -12.99
N ASN A 311 -14.37 11.81 -12.49
CA ASN A 311 -14.25 13.14 -13.12
C ASN A 311 -14.66 13.14 -14.61
N GLY A 312 -15.70 12.39 -14.97
CA GLY A 312 -16.20 12.27 -16.36
C GLY A 312 -15.39 11.34 -17.28
N HIS A 313 -14.35 10.68 -16.79
CA HIS A 313 -13.48 9.79 -17.58
C HIS A 313 -13.54 8.33 -17.10
N GLN A 314 -13.42 7.39 -18.04
CA GLN A 314 -13.11 5.99 -17.74
C GLN A 314 -11.59 5.86 -17.62
N ILE A 315 -11.06 5.91 -16.40
CA ILE A 315 -9.63 5.90 -16.11
C ILE A 315 -9.09 4.47 -16.10
N VAL A 316 -9.80 3.57 -15.42
CA VAL A 316 -9.49 2.13 -15.38
C VAL A 316 -10.64 1.39 -16.07
N PRO A 317 -10.38 0.46 -17.00
CA PRO A 317 -11.46 -0.32 -17.62
C PRO A 317 -12.35 -1.00 -16.57
N ALA A 318 -13.67 -0.93 -16.73
CA ALA A 318 -14.61 -1.51 -15.77
C ALA A 318 -14.36 -3.01 -15.54
N SER A 319 -13.97 -3.74 -16.59
CA SER A 319 -13.62 -5.17 -16.51
C SER A 319 -12.46 -5.46 -15.56
N VAL A 320 -11.51 -4.54 -15.43
CA VAL A 320 -10.38 -4.67 -14.48
C VAL A 320 -10.87 -4.56 -13.04
N VAL A 321 -11.72 -3.58 -12.78
CA VAL A 321 -12.29 -3.38 -11.43
C VAL A 321 -13.23 -4.53 -11.05
N ASP A 322 -14.08 -4.97 -11.99
CA ASP A 322 -15.00 -6.11 -11.79
C ASP A 322 -14.24 -7.40 -11.51
N ASP A 323 -13.09 -7.64 -12.20
CA ASP A 323 -12.24 -8.80 -11.95
C ASP A 323 -11.60 -8.75 -10.54
N ILE A 324 -11.12 -7.58 -10.13
CA ILE A 324 -10.60 -7.37 -8.78
C ILE A 324 -11.71 -7.63 -7.74
N ALA A 325 -12.86 -6.99 -7.88
CA ALA A 325 -13.97 -7.08 -6.92
C ALA A 325 -14.55 -8.50 -6.80
N ARG A 326 -14.52 -9.29 -7.89
CA ARG A 326 -14.91 -10.71 -7.88
C ARG A 326 -14.00 -11.53 -6.98
N GLY A 327 -12.72 -11.15 -6.86
CA GLY A 327 -11.74 -11.87 -6.06
C GLY A 327 -11.26 -13.19 -6.71
N ALA A 328 -10.54 -13.96 -5.92
CA ALA A 328 -10.04 -15.30 -6.26
C ALA A 328 -10.66 -16.35 -5.32
N ASP A 329 -10.21 -17.60 -5.45
CA ASP A 329 -10.69 -18.70 -4.60
C ASP A 329 -10.21 -18.52 -3.13
N PRO A 330 -11.14 -18.34 -2.15
CA PRO A 330 -10.78 -18.23 -0.75
C PRO A 330 -10.07 -19.49 -0.20
N LYS A 331 -10.25 -20.67 -0.82
CA LYS A 331 -9.57 -21.90 -0.40
C LYS A 331 -8.06 -21.80 -0.63
N LYS A 332 -7.62 -21.09 -1.66
CA LYS A 332 -6.19 -20.84 -1.89
C LYS A 332 -5.61 -19.83 -0.89
N PHE A 333 -6.44 -18.94 -0.36
CA PHE A 333 -6.04 -17.91 0.62
C PHE A 333 -5.97 -18.48 2.06
N ALA A 334 -6.88 -19.35 2.44
CA ALA A 334 -7.01 -19.87 3.81
C ALA A 334 -5.72 -20.44 4.42
N PRO A 335 -4.86 -21.19 3.67
CA PRO A 335 -3.60 -21.71 4.22
C PRO A 335 -2.58 -20.62 4.64
N ALA A 336 -2.72 -19.38 4.17
CA ALA A 336 -1.84 -18.28 4.57
C ALA A 336 -2.02 -17.84 6.04
N GLY A 337 -3.08 -18.32 6.71
CA GLY A 337 -3.23 -18.20 8.15
C GLY A 337 -3.49 -16.79 8.70
N TYR A 338 -4.23 -15.95 7.97
CA TYR A 338 -4.62 -14.62 8.44
C TYR A 338 -5.84 -14.71 9.39
N PRO A 339 -5.66 -14.67 10.71
CA PRO A 339 -6.75 -14.93 11.67
C PRO A 339 -7.82 -13.83 11.65
N THR A 340 -7.47 -12.62 11.22
CA THR A 340 -8.39 -11.47 11.13
C THR A 340 -9.14 -11.39 9.81
N LEU A 341 -8.83 -12.27 8.83
CA LEU A 341 -9.37 -12.24 7.47
C LEU A 341 -9.97 -13.58 7.04
N PRO A 342 -10.86 -14.20 7.84
CA PRO A 342 -11.49 -15.47 7.45
C PRO A 342 -12.36 -15.29 6.20
N GLY A 343 -12.22 -16.20 5.23
CA GLY A 343 -13.00 -16.19 3.98
C GLY A 343 -12.56 -15.16 2.93
N TRP A 344 -11.49 -14.44 3.17
CA TRP A 344 -10.95 -13.50 2.17
C TRP A 344 -10.24 -14.22 1.04
N SER A 345 -9.96 -13.47 -0.03
CA SER A 345 -9.08 -13.86 -1.13
C SER A 345 -8.17 -12.72 -1.55
N TYR A 346 -7.24 -13.00 -2.50
CA TYR A 346 -6.35 -12.00 -3.06
C TYR A 346 -6.39 -12.06 -4.59
N ARG A 347 -6.71 -10.96 -5.24
CA ARG A 347 -6.83 -10.89 -6.70
C ARG A 347 -6.16 -9.64 -7.24
N ASN A 348 -5.29 -9.80 -8.22
CA ASN A 348 -4.64 -8.68 -8.92
C ASN A 348 -4.07 -7.62 -7.97
N GLN A 349 -3.36 -8.05 -6.93
CA GLN A 349 -2.75 -7.20 -5.89
C GLN A 349 -3.76 -6.48 -4.97
N TRP A 350 -5.01 -6.97 -4.87
CA TRP A 350 -6.05 -6.47 -3.98
C TRP A 350 -6.55 -7.55 -3.04
N TRP A 351 -6.92 -7.16 -1.83
CA TRP A 351 -7.53 -8.00 -0.79
C TRP A 351 -9.05 -7.93 -0.92
N VAL A 352 -9.74 -9.06 -1.04
CA VAL A 352 -11.19 -9.13 -1.28
C VAL A 352 -11.86 -9.89 -0.15
N SER A 353 -12.82 -9.25 0.51
CA SER A 353 -13.43 -9.78 1.73
C SER A 353 -14.50 -10.84 1.50
N HIS A 354 -15.13 -10.85 0.33
CA HIS A 354 -16.32 -11.67 0.01
C HIS A 354 -17.50 -11.48 0.98
N ASN A 355 -17.53 -10.37 1.74
CA ASN A 355 -18.66 -10.06 2.59
C ASN A 355 -19.86 -9.56 1.77
N GLU A 356 -21.01 -9.44 2.41
CA GLU A 356 -22.27 -9.00 1.77
C GLU A 356 -22.19 -7.59 1.15
N ASP A 357 -21.28 -6.74 1.62
CA ASP A 357 -21.09 -5.38 1.11
C ASP A 357 -20.14 -5.32 -0.09
N GLY A 358 -19.51 -6.44 -0.47
CA GLY A 358 -18.56 -6.52 -1.58
C GLY A 358 -17.27 -5.75 -1.34
N VAL A 359 -16.84 -5.65 -0.08
CA VAL A 359 -15.64 -4.88 0.30
C VAL A 359 -14.37 -5.48 -0.28
N TYR A 360 -13.54 -4.63 -0.86
CA TYR A 360 -12.16 -4.94 -1.20
C TYR A 360 -11.22 -3.81 -0.78
N MET A 361 -9.95 -4.15 -0.57
CA MET A 361 -8.99 -3.23 0.05
C MET A 361 -7.62 -3.29 -0.62
N ALA A 362 -6.96 -2.12 -0.71
CA ALA A 362 -5.52 -2.04 -0.73
C ALA A 362 -5.01 -1.95 0.70
N ARG A 363 -3.95 -2.70 1.04
CA ARG A 363 -3.46 -2.76 2.43
C ARG A 363 -1.95 -2.69 2.50
N GLY A 364 -1.42 -1.93 3.44
CA GLY A 364 0.00 -1.79 3.70
C GLY A 364 0.31 -1.97 5.18
N ILE A 365 1.54 -2.43 5.46
CA ILE A 365 2.03 -2.57 6.84
C ILE A 365 1.86 -1.25 7.61
N HIS A 366 1.78 -1.37 8.95
CA HIS A 366 1.59 -0.28 9.90
C HIS A 366 0.24 0.46 9.75
N GLY A 367 -0.71 -0.09 8.98
CA GLY A 367 -2.08 0.41 8.90
C GLY A 367 -2.43 1.30 7.71
N GLN A 368 -1.61 1.32 6.63
CA GLN A 368 -1.98 2.00 5.38
C GLN A 368 -3.15 1.27 4.72
N SER A 369 -4.15 1.99 4.24
CA SER A 369 -5.27 1.34 3.55
C SER A 369 -6.05 2.25 2.62
N ILE A 370 -6.61 1.63 1.57
CA ILE A 370 -7.80 2.08 0.85
C ILE A 370 -8.85 1.01 1.10
N TYR A 371 -9.92 1.36 1.78
CA TYR A 371 -11.10 0.52 1.98
C TYR A 371 -12.18 0.98 1.00
N VAL A 372 -12.65 0.08 0.17
CA VAL A 372 -13.69 0.33 -0.82
C VAL A 372 -14.91 -0.51 -0.47
N ASN A 373 -16.02 0.14 -0.18
CA ASN A 373 -17.32 -0.50 0.09
C ASN A 373 -18.33 -0.06 -0.96
N PRO A 374 -18.52 -0.85 -2.04
CA PRO A 374 -19.42 -0.49 -3.12
C PRO A 374 -20.88 -0.38 -2.67
N ARG A 375 -21.35 -1.28 -1.80
CA ARG A 375 -22.75 -1.32 -1.35
C ARG A 375 -23.12 -0.12 -0.50
N CYS A 376 -22.21 0.35 0.34
CA CYS A 376 -22.41 1.55 1.14
C CYS A 376 -21.99 2.83 0.43
N GLU A 377 -21.46 2.75 -0.79
CA GLU A 377 -20.92 3.86 -1.57
C GLU A 377 -19.84 4.65 -0.80
N VAL A 378 -18.98 3.93 -0.03
CA VAL A 378 -17.97 4.50 0.86
C VAL A 378 -16.56 4.14 0.40
N VAL A 379 -15.66 5.12 0.48
CA VAL A 379 -14.21 4.93 0.42
C VAL A 379 -13.59 5.49 1.69
N ILE A 380 -12.68 4.72 2.31
CA ILE A 380 -11.86 5.20 3.41
C ILE A 380 -10.40 5.07 3.01
N ALA A 381 -9.74 6.20 2.81
CA ALA A 381 -8.31 6.27 2.60
C ALA A 381 -7.61 6.63 3.91
N ARG A 382 -6.63 5.84 4.32
CA ARG A 382 -5.96 6.02 5.59
C ARG A 382 -4.46 5.83 5.47
N TYR A 383 -3.73 6.74 6.10
CA TYR A 383 -2.33 6.60 6.49
C TYR A 383 -2.20 6.45 8.00
N ALA A 384 -1.25 5.63 8.43
CA ALA A 384 -0.99 5.37 9.83
C ALA A 384 0.48 4.96 10.04
N SER A 385 0.93 5.06 11.27
CA SER A 385 2.30 4.72 11.67
C SER A 385 2.29 3.87 12.95
N HIS A 386 1.48 2.80 12.94
CA HIS A 386 1.40 1.85 14.05
C HIS A 386 2.78 1.24 14.34
N HIS A 387 3.11 1.06 15.62
CA HIS A 387 4.43 0.57 16.05
C HIS A 387 4.75 -0.85 15.51
N ALA A 388 3.76 -1.73 15.40
CA ALA A 388 3.89 -3.05 14.82
C ALA A 388 3.59 -3.04 13.32
N ALA A 389 4.43 -3.67 12.52
CA ALA A 389 4.28 -3.71 11.06
C ALA A 389 3.03 -4.49 10.62
N GLY A 390 2.81 -5.67 11.18
CA GLY A 390 1.74 -6.58 10.77
C GLY A 390 0.34 -6.04 11.06
N ASN A 391 -0.53 -6.03 10.04
CA ASN A 391 -1.90 -5.55 10.19
C ASN A 391 -2.77 -6.40 11.12
N VAL A 392 -2.38 -7.62 11.43
CA VAL A 392 -3.02 -8.43 12.47
C VAL A 392 -3.14 -7.69 13.80
N ASN A 393 -2.25 -6.72 14.06
CA ASN A 393 -2.29 -5.89 15.26
C ASN A 393 -3.27 -4.70 15.14
N ASN A 394 -3.65 -4.32 13.93
CA ASN A 394 -4.57 -3.20 13.65
C ASN A 394 -5.98 -3.67 13.31
N ASP A 395 -6.09 -4.79 12.60
CA ASP A 395 -7.34 -5.31 12.07
C ASP A 395 -8.44 -5.44 13.13
N PRO A 396 -8.14 -5.92 14.36
CA PRO A 396 -9.17 -6.08 15.38
C PRO A 396 -9.91 -4.78 15.73
N VAL A 397 -9.29 -3.65 15.49
CA VAL A 397 -9.86 -2.30 15.70
C VAL A 397 -10.32 -1.69 14.37
N THR A 398 -9.46 -1.72 13.35
CA THR A 398 -9.64 -1.00 12.09
C THR A 398 -10.82 -1.53 11.28
N LEU A 399 -10.92 -2.86 11.08
CA LEU A 399 -11.96 -3.43 10.21
C LEU A 399 -13.38 -3.25 10.77
N PRO A 400 -13.64 -3.50 12.08
CA PRO A 400 -14.92 -3.17 12.68
C PRO A 400 -15.27 -1.69 12.63
N ALA A 401 -14.30 -0.79 12.87
CA ALA A 401 -14.52 0.65 12.85
C ALA A 401 -14.89 1.14 11.42
N PHE A 402 -14.20 0.67 10.37
CA PHE A 402 -14.54 1.01 8.99
C PHE A 402 -15.91 0.47 8.58
N THR A 403 -16.25 -0.75 9.01
CA THR A 403 -17.58 -1.32 8.77
C THR A 403 -18.66 -0.50 9.47
N ALA A 404 -18.47 -0.10 10.72
CA ALA A 404 -19.42 0.71 11.48
C ALA A 404 -19.66 2.08 10.82
N VAL A 405 -18.59 2.78 10.41
CA VAL A 405 -18.68 4.05 9.67
C VAL A 405 -19.44 3.87 8.35
N SER A 406 -19.12 2.81 7.58
CA SER A 406 -19.78 2.56 6.30
C SER A 406 -21.29 2.30 6.49
N ARG A 407 -21.67 1.55 7.53
CA ARG A 407 -23.07 1.29 7.84
C ARG A 407 -23.80 2.55 8.33
N ALA A 408 -23.17 3.38 9.15
CA ALA A 408 -23.74 4.64 9.61
C ALA A 408 -24.01 5.62 8.45
N LEU A 409 -23.19 5.59 7.40
CA LEU A 409 -23.36 6.42 6.21
C LEU A 409 -24.45 5.90 5.25
N ARG A 410 -24.69 4.60 5.29
CA ARG A 410 -25.71 3.99 4.43
C ARG A 410 -27.15 4.34 4.87
N GLY A 411 -27.36 4.58 6.15
CA GLY A 411 -28.67 4.82 6.78
C GLY A 411 -29.33 3.55 7.25
#